data_361f5784ab0e55ce29f86b117c150869
#
_entry.id   361f5784ab0e55ce29f86b117c150869
#
_cell.length_a   1.000
_cell.length_b   1.000
_cell.length_c   1.000
_cell.angle_alpha   90.00
_cell.angle_beta   90.00
_cell.angle_gamma   90.00
#
_symmetry.space_group_name_H-M   'P 1'
#
loop_
_entity.id
_entity.type
_entity.pdbx_description
1 polymer ?
#
loop_
_entity_poly.entity_id
_entity_poly.type
_entity_poly.pdbx_seq_one_letter_code
_entity_poly.pdbx_strand_id
1 'polypeptide(L)'
;MAEQRITETIEFKTQIHTAWDNTEQRMALREHPRRSISYRYTGMTNRNSEYLRALCNGQQTQQIEFPLWQATRLLPQTRYDQQAHIQLETRDMWDYRDCHAVMLVKDYNGVEASTERFNLKSIEADGFLQTKKTFSNDWPEGKTLVVPVFWGVLNQEDSYTNVTSHVADLCLNIEVMPSITAVTLPEAVNEYNYPRLKFEDSLNADNEYNGYELFMFPPSWLQDQQISYSRNANKLDNDTGYFRYDLKSSATTTTRSMDFYGLTKDEIHFLQRFFYRCKGQWKSFYMPTWTSDIKLADNAYIGDSVMYGKFEYYYRYYTSNNRRKLIIVFFEDGTIQIIEIAGWTVHENGKMSKIYLQTALQKNLLVNQIKMISFLCKVRHNSDTMTTSYETNETASITFEVKEVDG
;
A
#
# COMPACT_ATOMS: atom_id res chain seq x y z
N MET A 1 0.78 12.43 -24.22
CA MET A 1 0.53 11.76 -22.94
C MET A 1 1.04 10.33 -23.02
N ALA A 2 1.52 9.76 -21.92
CA ALA A 2 1.83 8.33 -21.88
C ALA A 2 0.53 7.55 -22.07
N GLU A 3 0.44 6.71 -23.08
CA GLU A 3 -0.83 6.06 -23.44
C GLU A 3 -1.11 4.76 -22.69
N GLN A 4 -0.16 4.18 -21.96
CA GLN A 4 -0.38 2.94 -21.21
C GLN A 4 0.51 2.83 -19.98
N ARG A 5 -0.12 2.45 -18.84
CA ARG A 5 0.48 2.06 -17.56
C ARG A 5 1.69 2.87 -17.12
N ILE A 6 1.42 3.84 -16.31
CA ILE A 6 2.43 4.50 -15.48
C ILE A 6 2.65 3.62 -14.25
N THR A 7 3.91 3.32 -13.96
CA THR A 7 4.26 2.55 -12.76
C THR A 7 5.11 3.40 -11.84
N GLU A 8 4.69 3.50 -10.59
CA GLU A 8 5.44 4.19 -9.54
C GLU A 8 5.95 3.16 -8.52
N THR A 9 7.24 3.19 -8.23
CA THR A 9 7.89 2.30 -7.28
C THR A 9 8.50 3.10 -6.14
N ILE A 10 8.18 2.69 -4.91
CA ILE A 10 8.71 3.25 -3.66
C ILE A 10 9.58 2.18 -3.03
N GLU A 11 10.87 2.49 -2.75
CA GLU A 11 11.85 1.53 -2.24
C GLU A 11 12.53 2.04 -0.97
N PHE A 12 12.32 1.34 0.14
CA PHE A 12 13.10 1.46 1.37
C PHE A 12 14.32 0.54 1.33
N LYS A 13 15.05 0.45 2.42
CA LYS A 13 16.13 -0.53 2.60
C LYS A 13 16.20 -0.92 4.06
N THR A 14 15.96 -2.20 4.34
CA THR A 14 15.97 -2.78 5.67
C THR A 14 17.01 -3.90 5.74
N GLN A 15 17.82 -3.90 6.77
CA GLN A 15 18.65 -5.04 7.09
C GLN A 15 17.94 -5.93 8.10
N ILE A 16 17.82 -7.23 7.79
CA ILE A 16 17.14 -8.22 8.62
C ILE A 16 18.13 -9.30 9.00
N HIS A 17 18.28 -9.52 10.29
CA HIS A 17 18.98 -10.65 10.87
C HIS A 17 17.97 -11.62 11.45
N THR A 18 17.92 -12.82 10.91
CA THR A 18 16.96 -13.85 11.34
C THR A 18 17.72 -14.88 12.19
N ALA A 19 17.28 -15.12 13.42
CA ALA A 19 17.80 -16.15 14.28
C ALA A 19 17.27 -17.55 13.87
N TRP A 20 17.81 -18.60 14.47
CA TRP A 20 17.46 -19.99 14.14
C TRP A 20 16.00 -20.33 14.42
N ASP A 21 15.40 -19.67 15.42
CA ASP A 21 14.00 -19.82 15.82
C ASP A 21 13.02 -18.96 14.99
N ASN A 22 13.51 -18.25 13.96
CA ASN A 22 12.82 -17.26 13.11
C ASN A 22 12.51 -15.93 13.80
N THR A 23 13.05 -15.64 14.96
CA THR A 23 13.02 -14.27 15.49
C THR A 23 13.84 -13.35 14.61
N GLU A 24 13.38 -12.13 14.43
CA GLU A 24 14.00 -11.16 13.51
C GLU A 24 14.43 -9.90 14.26
N GLN A 25 15.67 -9.50 14.04
CA GLN A 25 16.16 -8.15 14.36
C GLN A 25 16.22 -7.35 13.07
N ARG A 26 15.58 -6.18 13.04
CA ARG A 26 15.44 -5.36 11.83
C ARG A 26 15.97 -3.96 12.07
N MET A 27 16.69 -3.44 11.09
CA MET A 27 17.26 -2.09 11.10
C MET A 27 16.93 -1.39 9.79
N ALA A 28 16.24 -0.24 9.86
CA ALA A 28 16.02 0.61 8.70
C ALA A 28 17.34 1.28 8.29
N LEU A 29 17.80 1.07 7.06
CA LEU A 29 19.00 1.68 6.52
C LEU A 29 18.72 2.99 5.76
N ARG A 30 17.45 3.27 5.45
CA ARG A 30 17.00 4.52 4.83
C ARG A 30 15.88 5.12 5.66
N GLU A 31 15.96 6.42 5.90
CA GLU A 31 14.89 7.16 6.53
C GLU A 31 13.80 7.54 5.52
N HIS A 32 14.24 7.93 4.32
CA HIS A 32 13.36 8.26 3.21
C HIS A 32 13.54 7.23 2.08
N PRO A 33 12.45 6.81 1.41
CA PRO A 33 12.56 5.86 0.33
C PRO A 33 13.12 6.50 -0.94
N ARG A 34 13.63 5.69 -1.85
CA ARG A 34 13.77 6.05 -3.26
C ARG A 34 12.42 5.94 -3.93
N ARG A 35 12.19 6.82 -4.88
CA ARG A 35 11.00 6.84 -5.71
C ARG A 35 11.42 6.78 -7.16
N SER A 36 10.87 5.85 -7.92
CA SER A 36 11.08 5.76 -9.35
C SER A 36 9.75 5.68 -10.09
N ILE A 37 9.71 6.25 -11.28
CA ILE A 37 8.51 6.28 -12.11
C ILE A 37 8.88 5.77 -13.49
N SER A 38 8.08 4.81 -14.00
CA SER A 38 8.22 4.28 -15.34
C SER A 38 7.06 4.75 -16.21
N TYR A 39 7.39 5.42 -17.30
CA TYR A 39 6.44 5.85 -18.32
C TYR A 39 6.60 4.98 -19.55
N ARG A 40 5.53 4.32 -19.95
CA ARG A 40 5.50 3.55 -21.20
C ARG A 40 4.77 4.32 -22.29
N TYR A 41 5.45 4.52 -23.41
CA TYR A 41 4.91 5.12 -24.62
C TYR A 41 4.87 4.06 -25.70
N THR A 42 3.70 3.85 -26.30
CA THR A 42 3.49 2.85 -27.36
C THR A 42 3.01 3.51 -28.64
N GLY A 43 3.36 2.95 -29.79
CA GLY A 43 2.88 3.38 -31.08
C GLY A 43 3.31 4.79 -31.48
N MET A 44 4.45 5.28 -30.97
CA MET A 44 4.94 6.62 -31.28
C MET A 44 5.41 6.70 -32.73
N THR A 45 4.98 7.75 -33.44
CA THR A 45 5.36 7.99 -34.82
C THR A 45 6.33 9.17 -34.94
N ASN A 46 7.28 9.05 -35.88
CA ASN A 46 8.19 10.09 -36.38
C ASN A 46 8.73 11.08 -35.31
N ARG A 47 8.25 12.34 -35.31
CA ARG A 47 8.80 13.43 -34.52
C ARG A 47 8.86 13.12 -33.01
N ASN A 48 7.84 12.49 -32.47
CA ASN A 48 7.80 12.20 -31.02
C ASN A 48 8.81 11.09 -30.66
N SER A 49 8.92 10.05 -31.50
CA SER A 49 9.87 8.98 -31.29
C SER A 49 11.32 9.46 -31.42
N GLU A 50 11.60 10.33 -32.39
CA GLU A 50 12.92 10.94 -32.58
C GLU A 50 13.31 11.85 -31.42
N TYR A 51 12.36 12.67 -30.93
CA TYR A 51 12.59 13.52 -29.76
C TYR A 51 12.96 12.71 -28.52
N LEU A 52 12.17 11.69 -28.19
CA LEU A 52 12.42 10.85 -27.02
C LEU A 52 13.70 10.01 -27.18
N ARG A 53 13.99 9.55 -28.38
CA ARG A 53 15.26 8.87 -28.69
C ARG A 53 16.45 9.80 -28.50
N ALA A 54 16.36 11.06 -28.95
CA ALA A 54 17.40 12.06 -28.73
C ALA A 54 17.57 12.39 -27.25
N LEU A 55 16.45 12.47 -26.49
CA LEU A 55 16.46 12.65 -25.04
C LEU A 55 17.23 11.52 -24.36
N CYS A 56 16.93 10.25 -24.65
CA CYS A 56 17.63 9.10 -24.10
C CYS A 56 19.12 9.10 -24.43
N ASN A 57 19.49 9.45 -25.67
CA ASN A 57 20.90 9.49 -26.08
C ASN A 57 21.69 10.65 -25.46
N GLY A 58 21.05 11.79 -25.22
CA GLY A 58 21.74 13.01 -24.80
C GLY A 58 21.64 13.31 -23.30
N GLN A 59 20.65 12.75 -22.60
CA GLN A 59 20.30 13.15 -21.24
C GLN A 59 20.34 12.01 -20.22
N GLN A 60 20.80 10.83 -20.61
CA GLN A 60 20.97 9.74 -19.63
C GLN A 60 21.89 10.17 -18.48
N THR A 61 21.49 9.81 -17.25
CA THR A 61 22.21 10.19 -16.03
C THR A 61 22.26 11.68 -15.71
N GLN A 62 21.64 12.54 -16.53
CA GLN A 62 21.53 13.95 -16.24
C GLN A 62 20.23 14.27 -15.52
N GLN A 63 20.28 15.31 -14.70
CA GLN A 63 19.10 15.83 -14.00
C GLN A 63 18.24 16.60 -14.99
N ILE A 64 16.99 16.17 -15.14
CA ILE A 64 15.99 16.83 -15.99
C ILE A 64 14.64 16.94 -15.27
N GLU A 65 13.78 17.81 -15.76
CA GLU A 65 12.43 18.00 -15.23
C GLU A 65 11.44 17.08 -15.93
N PHE A 66 10.59 16.43 -15.13
CA PHE A 66 9.56 15.54 -15.62
C PHE A 66 8.18 15.91 -15.09
N PRO A 67 7.13 15.87 -15.91
CA PRO A 67 5.75 16.02 -15.47
C PRO A 67 5.24 14.72 -14.83
N LEU A 68 4.51 14.84 -13.73
CA LEU A 68 3.86 13.74 -13.03
C LEU A 68 2.44 13.53 -13.57
N TRP A 69 2.32 12.81 -14.67
CA TRP A 69 1.04 12.67 -15.39
C TRP A 69 -0.06 11.98 -14.56
N GLN A 70 0.28 11.01 -13.71
CA GLN A 70 -0.66 10.34 -12.82
C GLN A 70 -1.22 11.26 -11.73
N ALA A 71 -0.57 12.39 -11.48
CA ALA A 71 -1.00 13.40 -10.50
C ALA A 71 -1.71 14.61 -11.12
N THR A 72 -2.05 14.54 -12.40
CA THR A 72 -2.72 15.61 -13.12
C THR A 72 -4.11 15.87 -12.54
N ARG A 73 -4.44 17.15 -12.36
CA ARG A 73 -5.77 17.60 -11.90
C ARG A 73 -6.31 18.70 -12.82
N LEU A 74 -7.64 18.79 -12.90
CA LEU A 74 -8.28 19.93 -13.55
C LEU A 74 -8.20 21.17 -12.66
N LEU A 75 -7.99 22.33 -13.29
CA LEU A 75 -8.02 23.61 -12.61
C LEU A 75 -9.45 23.93 -12.18
N PRO A 76 -9.74 24.06 -10.86
CA PRO A 76 -11.11 24.22 -10.37
C PRO A 76 -11.66 25.65 -10.47
N GLN A 77 -10.80 26.63 -10.72
CA GLN A 77 -11.18 28.03 -10.87
C GLN A 77 -10.31 28.70 -11.91
N THR A 78 -10.90 29.53 -12.75
CA THR A 78 -10.16 30.34 -13.72
C THR A 78 -9.09 31.17 -13.03
N ARG A 79 -7.88 31.14 -13.55
CA ARG A 79 -6.76 32.01 -13.14
C ARG A 79 -6.45 32.99 -14.21
N TYR A 80 -6.38 34.24 -13.79
CA TYR A 80 -6.15 35.37 -14.67
C TYR A 80 -4.68 35.74 -14.68
N ASP A 81 -4.29 36.43 -15.73
CA ASP A 81 -3.00 37.12 -15.82
C ASP A 81 -2.71 37.90 -14.52
N GLN A 82 -1.43 37.98 -14.11
CA GLN A 82 -0.94 38.64 -12.92
C GLN A 82 -1.23 37.91 -11.57
N GLN A 83 -2.00 36.84 -11.53
CA GLN A 83 -2.14 36.02 -10.33
C GLN A 83 -0.90 35.13 -10.14
N ALA A 84 -0.62 34.74 -8.91
CA ALA A 84 0.55 33.90 -8.54
C ALA A 84 0.18 32.73 -7.63
N HIS A 85 -1.06 32.27 -7.68
CA HIS A 85 -1.52 31.15 -6.86
C HIS A 85 -2.55 30.29 -7.57
N ILE A 86 -2.56 29.00 -7.21
CA ILE A 86 -3.53 28.00 -7.65
C ILE A 86 -4.13 27.38 -6.40
N GLN A 87 -5.46 27.35 -6.31
CA GLN A 87 -6.16 26.59 -5.30
C GLN A 87 -6.69 25.31 -5.95
N LEU A 88 -6.29 24.16 -5.45
CA LEU A 88 -6.83 22.87 -5.85
C LEU A 88 -7.99 22.51 -4.92
N GLU A 89 -8.95 21.71 -5.40
CA GLU A 89 -10.08 21.22 -4.59
C GLU A 89 -9.66 20.15 -3.56
N THR A 90 -8.48 19.57 -3.74
CA THR A 90 -7.99 18.52 -2.87
C THR A 90 -7.27 19.09 -1.65
N ARG A 91 -7.52 18.50 -0.49
CA ARG A 91 -6.72 18.69 0.71
C ARG A 91 -5.56 17.67 0.81
N ASP A 92 -5.55 16.67 -0.05
CA ASP A 92 -4.51 15.66 -0.10
C ASP A 92 -3.42 16.05 -1.11
N MET A 93 -2.31 16.52 -0.57
CA MET A 93 -1.14 16.98 -1.35
C MET A 93 -0.07 15.92 -1.49
N TRP A 94 -0.39 14.64 -1.24
CA TRP A 94 0.57 13.53 -1.33
C TRP A 94 1.26 13.41 -2.69
N ASP A 95 0.52 13.64 -3.76
CA ASP A 95 1.06 13.63 -5.12
C ASP A 95 2.09 14.73 -5.40
N TYR A 96 2.03 15.82 -4.63
CA TYR A 96 2.92 16.97 -4.78
C TYR A 96 4.20 16.86 -3.95
N ARG A 97 4.38 15.73 -3.20
CA ARG A 97 5.66 15.47 -2.54
C ARG A 97 6.76 15.41 -3.60
N ASP A 98 7.92 15.98 -3.30
CA ASP A 98 9.07 16.09 -4.19
C ASP A 98 8.88 16.99 -5.43
N CYS A 99 7.72 17.62 -5.63
CA CYS A 99 7.50 18.56 -6.71
C CYS A 99 8.08 19.94 -6.39
N HIS A 100 8.70 20.58 -7.39
CA HIS A 100 9.28 21.92 -7.26
C HIS A 100 8.61 22.94 -8.19
N ALA A 101 7.83 22.47 -9.14
CA ALA A 101 7.12 23.29 -10.10
C ALA A 101 5.77 22.67 -10.47
N VAL A 102 4.92 23.46 -11.08
CA VAL A 102 3.70 23.00 -11.77
C VAL A 102 3.70 23.47 -13.21
N MET A 103 3.13 22.66 -14.09
CA MET A 103 2.89 22.98 -15.47
C MET A 103 1.38 23.10 -15.68
N LEU A 104 0.95 24.21 -16.24
CA LEU A 104 -0.42 24.40 -16.70
C LEU A 104 -0.49 24.05 -18.18
N VAL A 105 -1.49 23.25 -18.56
CA VAL A 105 -1.70 22.78 -19.93
C VAL A 105 -3.14 23.05 -20.33
N LYS A 106 -3.36 23.82 -21.37
CA LYS A 106 -4.67 24.01 -22.00
C LYS A 106 -4.65 23.56 -23.45
N ASP A 107 -5.81 23.42 -24.05
CA ASP A 107 -5.99 22.98 -25.45
C ASP A 107 -5.38 21.58 -25.72
N TYR A 108 -5.33 20.73 -24.67
CA TYR A 108 -4.69 19.41 -24.71
C TYR A 108 -5.39 18.39 -25.64
N ASN A 109 -6.62 18.71 -26.10
CA ASN A 109 -7.34 17.95 -27.12
C ASN A 109 -7.08 18.44 -28.56
N GLY A 110 -6.28 19.53 -28.71
CA GLY A 110 -5.91 20.09 -29.98
C GLY A 110 -4.62 19.53 -30.56
N VAL A 111 -4.24 20.03 -31.73
CA VAL A 111 -2.99 19.65 -32.43
C VAL A 111 -1.76 20.14 -31.68
N GLU A 112 -1.86 21.27 -31.00
CA GLU A 112 -0.80 21.89 -30.19
C GLU A 112 -1.37 22.33 -28.84
N ALA A 113 -0.88 21.71 -27.75
CA ALA A 113 -1.23 22.14 -26.41
C ALA A 113 -0.45 23.42 -26.03
N SER A 114 -1.16 24.38 -25.42
CA SER A 114 -0.50 25.54 -24.80
C SER A 114 -0.05 25.18 -23.41
N THR A 115 1.25 25.36 -23.12
CA THR A 115 1.85 24.97 -21.83
C THR A 115 2.63 26.14 -21.24
N GLU A 116 2.55 26.30 -19.93
CA GLU A 116 3.36 27.22 -19.15
C GLU A 116 3.79 26.57 -17.83
N ARG A 117 5.05 26.75 -17.45
CA ARG A 117 5.66 26.15 -16.26
C ARG A 117 5.96 27.20 -15.20
N PHE A 118 5.58 26.93 -13.95
CA PHE A 118 5.77 27.80 -12.80
C PHE A 118 6.50 27.10 -11.67
N ASN A 119 7.61 27.70 -11.21
CA ASN A 119 8.27 27.26 -9.98
C ASN A 119 7.36 27.54 -8.78
N LEU A 120 7.24 26.58 -7.88
CA LEU A 120 6.51 26.72 -6.63
C LEU A 120 7.36 27.46 -5.60
N LYS A 121 6.71 28.34 -4.84
CA LYS A 121 7.26 29.01 -3.66
C LYS A 121 6.88 28.26 -2.40
N SER A 122 5.62 27.85 -2.29
CA SER A 122 5.09 27.03 -1.20
C SER A 122 3.97 26.11 -1.69
N ILE A 123 3.77 25.04 -0.95
CA ILE A 123 2.66 24.10 -1.08
C ILE A 123 2.04 23.99 0.32
N GLU A 124 0.75 24.30 0.42
CA GLU A 124 0.02 24.25 1.68
C GLU A 124 -0.90 23.03 1.75
N ALA A 125 -1.18 22.55 2.94
CA ALA A 125 -1.94 21.32 3.15
C ALA A 125 -3.41 21.39 2.69
N ASP A 126 -3.94 22.59 2.50
CA ASP A 126 -5.29 22.85 2.01
C ASP A 126 -5.43 22.86 0.49
N GLY A 127 -4.35 22.52 -0.24
CA GLY A 127 -4.32 22.51 -1.70
C GLY A 127 -3.93 23.84 -2.32
N PHE A 128 -3.43 24.80 -1.53
CA PHE A 128 -2.97 26.08 -2.02
C PHE A 128 -1.53 25.98 -2.52
N LEU A 129 -1.32 26.31 -3.80
CA LEU A 129 -0.01 26.34 -4.47
C LEU A 129 0.36 27.79 -4.77
N GLN A 130 1.43 28.29 -4.16
CA GLN A 130 1.95 29.60 -4.46
C GLN A 130 3.09 29.49 -5.49
N THR A 131 2.99 30.21 -6.60
CA THR A 131 4.03 30.27 -7.63
C THR A 131 5.01 31.40 -7.37
N LYS A 132 6.26 31.26 -7.85
CA LYS A 132 7.29 32.31 -7.72
C LYS A 132 7.08 33.47 -8.68
N LYS A 133 6.35 33.23 -9.79
CA LYS A 133 6.03 34.23 -10.82
C LYS A 133 4.53 34.28 -11.03
N THR A 134 4.02 35.42 -11.45
CA THR A 134 2.64 35.59 -11.91
C THR A 134 2.41 34.86 -13.22
N PHE A 135 1.15 34.52 -13.52
CA PHE A 135 0.76 33.95 -14.79
C PHE A 135 0.92 34.97 -15.92
N SER A 136 1.34 34.51 -17.09
CA SER A 136 1.50 35.33 -18.29
C SER A 136 0.26 35.27 -19.18
N ASN A 137 -0.69 34.38 -18.89
CA ASN A 137 -1.91 34.18 -19.67
C ASN A 137 -3.06 33.80 -18.74
N ASP A 138 -4.27 33.90 -19.26
CA ASP A 138 -5.46 33.39 -18.62
C ASP A 138 -5.57 31.87 -18.78
N TRP A 139 -5.92 31.21 -17.66
CA TRP A 139 -6.07 29.77 -17.57
C TRP A 139 -7.52 29.42 -17.18
N PRO A 140 -8.35 28.96 -18.13
CA PRO A 140 -9.77 28.75 -17.90
C PRO A 140 -10.03 27.51 -17.04
N GLU A 141 -11.02 27.63 -16.15
CA GLU A 141 -11.56 26.56 -15.33
C GLU A 141 -12.02 25.37 -16.18
N GLY A 142 -11.79 24.14 -15.68
CA GLY A 142 -12.23 22.90 -16.31
C GLY A 142 -11.63 22.57 -17.67
N LYS A 143 -10.82 23.49 -18.24
CA LYS A 143 -10.13 23.30 -19.53
C LYS A 143 -8.61 23.32 -19.39
N THR A 144 -8.12 23.56 -18.19
CA THR A 144 -6.68 23.62 -17.89
C THR A 144 -6.32 22.45 -16.98
N LEU A 145 -5.28 21.72 -17.34
CA LEU A 145 -4.67 20.70 -16.51
C LEU A 145 -3.56 21.33 -15.67
N VAL A 146 -3.52 20.97 -14.39
CA VAL A 146 -2.44 21.28 -13.45
C VAL A 146 -1.63 20.03 -13.28
N VAL A 147 -0.39 20.04 -13.75
CA VAL A 147 0.52 18.90 -13.76
C VAL A 147 1.71 19.21 -12.84
N PRO A 148 1.91 18.44 -11.75
CA PRO A 148 3.11 18.60 -10.93
C PRO A 148 4.37 18.24 -11.72
N VAL A 149 5.48 18.96 -11.45
CA VAL A 149 6.78 18.74 -12.10
C VAL A 149 7.83 18.49 -11.03
N PHE A 150 8.63 17.46 -11.24
CA PHE A 150 9.69 17.06 -10.33
C PHE A 150 11.06 16.98 -11.04
N TRP A 151 12.12 17.04 -10.26
CA TRP A 151 13.45 16.72 -10.74
C TRP A 151 13.68 15.21 -10.72
N GLY A 152 14.22 14.67 -11.80
CA GLY A 152 14.58 13.28 -11.87
C GLY A 152 15.79 13.04 -12.76
N VAL A 153 16.28 11.82 -12.71
CA VAL A 153 17.38 11.33 -13.53
C VAL A 153 16.89 10.14 -14.33
N LEU A 154 17.14 10.14 -15.63
CA LEU A 154 16.91 8.95 -16.48
C LEU A 154 17.84 7.85 -16.04
N ASN A 155 17.31 6.64 -15.90
CA ASN A 155 18.12 5.47 -15.56
C ASN A 155 19.12 5.14 -16.67
N GLN A 156 20.13 4.34 -16.35
CA GLN A 156 21.15 3.92 -17.30
C GLN A 156 20.63 2.98 -18.38
N GLU A 157 19.50 2.32 -18.09
CA GLU A 157 18.90 1.32 -18.97
C GLU A 157 17.45 1.69 -19.28
N ASP A 158 17.26 2.41 -20.40
CA ASP A 158 15.96 2.65 -21.00
C ASP A 158 15.76 1.73 -22.22
N SER A 159 14.56 1.20 -22.39
CA SER A 159 14.27 0.31 -23.51
C SER A 159 13.54 1.04 -24.63
N TYR A 160 14.10 1.02 -25.81
CA TYR A 160 13.53 1.55 -27.04
C TYR A 160 13.37 0.43 -28.06
N THR A 161 12.15 0.19 -28.51
CA THR A 161 11.82 -0.89 -29.45
C THR A 161 11.23 -0.32 -30.71
N ASN A 162 11.88 -0.54 -31.86
CA ASN A 162 11.29 -0.24 -33.15
C ASN A 162 10.31 -1.33 -33.54
N VAL A 163 9.02 -1.01 -33.59
CA VAL A 163 7.95 -1.91 -34.05
C VAL A 163 7.96 -1.96 -35.56
N THR A 164 8.18 -0.80 -36.19
CA THR A 164 8.40 -0.66 -37.66
C THR A 164 9.45 0.43 -37.89
N SER A 165 9.78 0.73 -39.14
CA SER A 165 10.67 1.86 -39.49
C SER A 165 10.12 3.23 -39.05
N HIS A 166 8.82 3.33 -38.75
CA HIS A 166 8.12 4.59 -38.44
C HIS A 166 7.38 4.58 -37.09
N VAL A 167 7.35 3.43 -36.41
CA VAL A 167 6.63 3.27 -35.15
C VAL A 167 7.56 2.66 -34.12
N ALA A 168 7.60 3.26 -32.93
CA ALA A 168 8.44 2.80 -31.84
C ALA A 168 7.70 2.80 -30.49
N ASP A 169 8.13 1.92 -29.63
CA ASP A 169 7.75 1.88 -28.22
C ASP A 169 8.94 2.26 -27.35
N LEU A 170 8.71 3.01 -26.30
CA LEU A 170 9.73 3.44 -25.36
C LEU A 170 9.25 3.26 -23.91
N CYS A 171 10.11 2.76 -23.06
CA CYS A 171 9.93 2.75 -21.62
C CYS A 171 11.01 3.64 -20.98
N LEU A 172 10.59 4.75 -20.36
CA LEU A 172 11.44 5.67 -19.63
C LEU A 172 11.36 5.34 -18.14
N ASN A 173 12.50 5.06 -17.53
CA ASN A 173 12.63 4.83 -16.09
C ASN A 173 13.32 6.04 -15.45
N ILE A 174 12.60 6.74 -14.59
CA ILE A 174 13.04 7.98 -13.97
C ILE A 174 13.19 7.78 -12.48
N GLU A 175 14.38 8.02 -11.94
CA GLU A 175 14.59 8.10 -10.49
C GLU A 175 14.30 9.53 -10.03
N VAL A 176 13.32 9.68 -9.15
CA VAL A 176 12.89 10.99 -8.62
C VAL A 176 13.93 11.51 -7.65
N MET A 177 14.34 12.75 -7.84
CA MET A 177 15.21 13.43 -6.88
C MET A 177 14.36 14.11 -5.81
N PRO A 178 14.66 13.89 -4.51
CA PRO A 178 13.91 14.56 -3.45
C PRO A 178 14.05 16.08 -3.58
N SER A 179 12.92 16.77 -3.48
CA SER A 179 12.90 18.24 -3.51
C SER A 179 13.25 18.80 -2.14
N ILE A 180 13.96 19.94 -2.14
CA ILE A 180 14.24 20.73 -0.93
C ILE A 180 12.96 21.38 -0.37
N THR A 181 11.94 21.55 -1.19
CA THR A 181 10.60 21.99 -0.77
C THR A 181 9.86 20.77 -0.18
N ALA A 182 10.24 20.40 1.04
CA ALA A 182 9.52 19.38 1.77
C ALA A 182 8.07 19.83 1.98
N VAL A 183 7.14 19.16 1.31
CA VAL A 183 5.74 19.17 1.77
C VAL A 183 5.79 18.47 3.12
N THR A 184 5.48 19.19 4.17
CA THR A 184 5.26 18.58 5.48
C THR A 184 4.09 17.64 5.30
N LEU A 185 4.37 16.34 5.21
CA LEU A 185 3.32 15.33 5.12
C LEU A 185 2.54 15.41 6.43
N PRO A 186 1.21 15.48 6.38
CA PRO A 186 0.41 15.42 7.59
C PRO A 186 0.78 14.15 8.36
N GLU A 187 1.04 14.28 9.65
CA GLU A 187 1.17 13.14 10.55
C GLU A 187 -0.09 12.26 10.41
N ALA A 188 0.04 10.98 10.71
CA ALA A 188 -0.97 9.93 10.51
C ALA A 188 -2.35 10.17 11.16
N VAL A 189 -2.55 11.29 11.79
CA VAL A 189 -3.75 11.71 12.52
C VAL A 189 -4.87 11.92 11.51
N ASN A 190 -5.85 11.02 11.48
CA ASN A 190 -7.12 11.05 10.74
C ASN A 190 -7.17 10.43 9.33
N GLU A 191 -6.19 9.68 8.88
CA GLU A 191 -6.32 8.91 7.63
C GLU A 191 -7.36 7.78 7.72
N TYR A 192 -7.82 7.47 8.93
CA TYR A 192 -8.71 6.34 9.23
C TYR A 192 -10.22 6.66 9.15
N ASN A 193 -10.61 7.88 8.87
CA ASN A 193 -11.99 8.19 8.49
C ASN A 193 -12.36 7.61 7.10
N TYR A 194 -11.82 6.42 6.82
CA TYR A 194 -12.13 5.70 5.61
C TYR A 194 -13.57 5.20 5.69
N PRO A 195 -14.48 5.59 4.77
CA PRO A 195 -15.91 5.30 4.90
C PRO A 195 -16.28 3.82 4.86
N ARG A 196 -15.32 2.93 4.58
CA ARG A 196 -15.55 1.48 4.44
C ARG A 196 -15.51 0.70 5.74
N LEU A 197 -14.91 1.24 6.80
CA LEU A 197 -14.76 0.52 8.07
C LEU A 197 -15.10 1.46 9.22
N LYS A 198 -16.27 1.22 9.84
CA LYS A 198 -16.64 1.88 11.10
C LYS A 198 -16.12 1.03 12.25
N PHE A 199 -15.19 1.59 13.00
CA PHE A 199 -14.75 1.00 14.27
C PHE A 199 -15.72 1.41 15.38
N GLU A 200 -16.01 0.51 16.31
CA GLU A 200 -16.65 0.91 17.57
C GLU A 200 -15.65 1.68 18.45
N ASP A 201 -16.19 2.57 19.27
CA ASP A 201 -15.43 3.49 20.16
C ASP A 201 -14.47 2.81 21.17
N SER A 202 -14.44 1.48 21.20
CA SER A 202 -13.57 0.70 22.10
C SER A 202 -12.13 0.48 21.60
N LEU A 203 -11.87 0.76 20.30
CA LEU A 203 -10.51 0.79 19.78
C LEU A 203 -9.98 2.21 19.93
N ASN A 204 -8.78 2.34 20.47
CA ASN A 204 -8.12 3.63 20.64
C ASN A 204 -8.22 4.45 19.35
N ALA A 205 -8.39 5.77 19.49
CA ALA A 205 -8.54 6.70 18.36
C ALA A 205 -7.42 6.62 17.30
N ASP A 206 -6.34 5.92 17.62
CA ASP A 206 -5.13 5.81 16.81
C ASP A 206 -5.07 4.52 15.95
N ASN A 207 -6.13 3.69 15.95
CA ASN A 207 -6.15 2.37 15.27
C ASN A 207 -4.91 1.52 15.55
N GLU A 208 -4.49 1.50 16.80
CA GLU A 208 -3.38 0.69 17.29
C GLU A 208 -3.88 -0.41 18.24
N TYR A 209 -3.20 -1.53 18.18
CA TYR A 209 -3.37 -2.63 19.15
C TYR A 209 -1.99 -3.00 19.70
N ASN A 210 -1.84 -2.97 21.04
CA ASN A 210 -0.58 -3.27 21.73
C ASN A 210 0.63 -2.48 21.18
N GLY A 211 0.44 -1.21 20.80
CA GLY A 211 1.50 -0.34 20.27
C GLY A 211 1.89 -0.64 18.81
N TYR A 212 1.09 -1.42 18.08
CA TYR A 212 1.25 -1.69 16.66
C TYR A 212 0.02 -1.22 15.88
N GLU A 213 0.27 -0.63 14.73
CA GLU A 213 -0.80 -0.18 13.82
C GLU A 213 -1.64 -1.37 13.32
N LEU A 214 -2.96 -1.15 13.20
CA LEU A 214 -3.91 -2.11 12.64
C LEU A 214 -4.15 -1.81 11.16
N PHE A 215 -3.78 -2.73 10.29
CA PHE A 215 -4.08 -2.63 8.87
C PHE A 215 -5.42 -3.31 8.57
N MET A 216 -6.47 -2.48 8.41
CA MET A 216 -7.84 -2.96 8.24
C MET A 216 -8.39 -2.76 6.81
N PHE A 217 -7.52 -2.50 5.84
CA PHE A 217 -7.92 -2.37 4.44
C PHE A 217 -8.08 -3.76 3.81
N PRO A 218 -9.31 -4.15 3.40
CA PRO A 218 -9.55 -5.48 2.87
C PRO A 218 -8.94 -5.65 1.48
N PRO A 219 -8.34 -6.82 1.18
CA PRO A 219 -7.84 -7.11 -0.16
C PRO A 219 -8.99 -7.25 -1.16
N SER A 220 -8.67 -7.11 -2.43
CA SER A 220 -9.61 -7.40 -3.51
C SER A 220 -9.74 -8.91 -3.70
N TRP A 221 -10.98 -9.40 -3.76
CA TRP A 221 -11.28 -10.81 -4.05
C TRP A 221 -11.50 -11.08 -5.55
N LEU A 222 -11.07 -10.16 -6.42
CA LEU A 222 -11.15 -10.34 -7.87
C LEU A 222 -10.16 -11.37 -8.41
N GLN A 223 -9.09 -11.63 -7.65
CA GLN A 223 -8.10 -12.67 -7.93
C GLN A 223 -7.87 -13.53 -6.69
N ASP A 224 -7.40 -14.77 -6.93
CA ASP A 224 -7.08 -15.71 -5.88
C ASP A 224 -5.89 -15.22 -5.05
N GLN A 225 -6.06 -15.18 -3.74
CA GLN A 225 -4.97 -14.82 -2.84
C GLN A 225 -4.06 -16.01 -2.61
N GLN A 226 -2.76 -15.81 -2.78
CA GLN A 226 -1.77 -16.84 -2.54
C GLN A 226 -1.27 -16.80 -1.10
N ILE A 227 -1.30 -17.96 -0.44
CA ILE A 227 -0.78 -18.14 0.91
C ILE A 227 0.28 -19.24 0.86
N SER A 228 1.49 -18.91 1.27
CA SER A 228 2.60 -19.85 1.38
C SER A 228 2.93 -20.16 2.83
N TYR A 229 3.15 -21.44 3.11
CA TYR A 229 3.58 -21.93 4.43
C TYR A 229 4.99 -22.46 4.34
N SER A 230 5.88 -21.97 5.15
CA SER A 230 7.27 -22.42 5.23
C SER A 230 7.67 -22.71 6.66
N ARG A 231 8.58 -23.65 6.86
CA ARG A 231 9.14 -23.97 8.16
C ARG A 231 10.66 -24.07 8.05
N ASN A 232 11.36 -23.44 8.98
CA ASN A 232 12.81 -23.58 9.03
C ASN A 232 13.17 -24.97 9.53
N ALA A 233 13.67 -25.80 8.63
CA ALA A 233 14.04 -27.19 8.91
C ALA A 233 15.18 -27.65 8.00
N ASN A 234 16.11 -28.43 8.54
CA ASN A 234 17.13 -29.10 7.75
C ASN A 234 16.70 -30.54 7.46
N LYS A 235 16.74 -30.93 6.19
CA LYS A 235 16.56 -32.34 5.81
C LYS A 235 17.89 -33.07 5.96
N LEU A 236 17.92 -34.08 6.79
CA LEU A 236 19.01 -35.03 6.91
C LEU A 236 18.65 -36.26 6.07
N ASP A 237 19.32 -36.42 4.93
CA ASP A 237 19.10 -37.49 3.99
C ASP A 237 20.46 -38.15 3.68
N ASN A 238 20.59 -39.42 3.95
CA ASN A 238 21.81 -40.19 3.74
C ASN A 238 21.73 -41.10 2.51
N ASP A 239 20.77 -40.82 1.60
CA ASP A 239 20.50 -41.60 0.37
C ASP A 239 20.22 -43.11 0.62
N THR A 240 19.87 -43.45 1.86
CA THR A 240 19.53 -44.87 2.24
C THR A 240 18.03 -45.12 2.17
N GLY A 241 17.22 -44.17 1.66
CA GLY A 241 15.76 -44.24 1.62
C GLY A 241 15.05 -43.71 2.86
N TYR A 242 15.79 -43.46 3.95
CA TYR A 242 15.27 -42.85 5.16
C TYR A 242 15.79 -41.43 5.28
N PHE A 243 14.91 -40.48 5.61
CA PHE A 243 15.29 -39.11 5.91
C PHE A 243 14.65 -38.59 7.19
N ARG A 244 15.22 -37.58 7.81
CA ARG A 244 14.69 -36.92 8.99
C ARG A 244 14.78 -35.42 8.82
N TYR A 245 13.77 -34.69 9.32
CA TYR A 245 13.81 -33.24 9.45
C TYR A 245 14.27 -32.82 10.82
N ASP A 246 15.29 -31.99 10.89
CA ASP A 246 15.69 -31.27 12.09
C ASP A 246 14.99 -29.90 12.06
N LEU A 247 13.96 -29.76 12.91
CA LEU A 247 13.12 -28.57 12.96
C LEU A 247 13.84 -27.47 13.74
N LYS A 248 14.08 -26.34 13.10
CA LYS A 248 14.73 -25.17 13.71
C LYS A 248 13.72 -24.22 14.33
N SER A 249 12.50 -24.15 13.82
CA SER A 249 11.43 -23.33 14.35
C SER A 249 10.24 -24.14 14.85
N SER A 250 9.63 -23.71 15.95
CA SER A 250 8.44 -24.33 16.53
C SER A 250 7.18 -24.04 15.73
N ALA A 251 7.11 -22.90 15.03
CA ALA A 251 5.96 -22.44 14.26
C ALA A 251 6.26 -22.33 12.76
N THR A 252 5.22 -22.51 11.97
CA THR A 252 5.25 -22.28 10.51
C THR A 252 5.19 -20.78 10.25
N THR A 253 6.01 -20.30 9.34
CA THR A 253 5.94 -18.93 8.83
C THR A 253 4.97 -18.88 7.69
N THR A 254 4.06 -17.91 7.72
CA THR A 254 3.07 -17.69 6.65
C THR A 254 3.42 -16.43 5.89
N THR A 255 3.42 -16.53 4.58
CA THR A 255 3.53 -15.38 3.67
C THR A 255 2.24 -15.28 2.86
N ARG A 256 1.71 -14.06 2.69
CA ARG A 256 0.46 -13.81 1.96
C ARG A 256 0.69 -12.72 0.93
N SER A 257 0.25 -12.96 -0.31
CA SER A 257 0.14 -11.94 -1.34
C SER A 257 -1.20 -11.24 -1.21
N MET A 258 -1.18 -9.91 -1.26
CA MET A 258 -2.34 -9.05 -1.13
C MET A 258 -2.46 -8.20 -2.39
N ASP A 259 -3.58 -8.37 -3.10
CA ASP A 259 -3.85 -7.65 -4.34
C ASP A 259 -4.99 -6.65 -4.13
N PHE A 260 -4.77 -5.43 -4.61
CA PHE A 260 -5.70 -4.32 -4.54
C PHE A 260 -5.89 -3.73 -5.93
N TYR A 261 -7.10 -3.82 -6.46
CA TYR A 261 -7.46 -3.39 -7.81
C TYR A 261 -8.53 -2.31 -7.80
N GLY A 262 -8.50 -1.45 -8.82
CA GLY A 262 -9.50 -0.41 -8.99
C GLY A 262 -9.52 0.58 -7.82
N LEU A 263 -8.36 0.83 -7.23
CA LEU A 263 -8.20 1.77 -6.13
C LEU A 263 -8.49 3.18 -6.59
N THR A 264 -9.26 3.91 -5.80
CA THR A 264 -9.41 5.35 -5.94
C THR A 264 -8.14 6.07 -5.50
N LYS A 265 -7.99 7.33 -5.85
CA LYS A 265 -6.80 8.13 -5.51
C LYS A 265 -6.54 8.18 -4.01
N ASP A 266 -7.57 8.35 -3.21
CA ASP A 266 -7.46 8.38 -1.75
C ASP A 266 -7.01 7.02 -1.18
N GLU A 267 -7.49 5.91 -1.76
CA GLU A 267 -7.05 4.55 -1.39
C GLU A 267 -5.59 4.29 -1.74
N ILE A 268 -5.15 4.77 -2.91
CA ILE A 268 -3.75 4.69 -3.33
C ILE A 268 -2.86 5.45 -2.34
N HIS A 269 -3.24 6.68 -2.01
CA HIS A 269 -2.51 7.52 -1.06
C HIS A 269 -2.47 6.90 0.34
N PHE A 270 -3.58 6.32 0.80
CA PHE A 270 -3.64 5.61 2.07
C PHE A 270 -2.62 4.45 2.10
N LEU A 271 -2.61 3.58 1.08
CA LEU A 271 -1.70 2.43 1.02
C LEU A 271 -0.23 2.88 0.92
N GLN A 272 0.06 3.89 0.11
CA GLN A 272 1.40 4.45 -0.01
C GLN A 272 1.89 5.05 1.31
N ARG A 273 1.06 5.84 2.01
CA ARG A 273 1.40 6.41 3.32
C ARG A 273 1.59 5.35 4.39
N PHE A 274 0.74 4.31 4.38
CA PHE A 274 0.91 3.17 5.28
C PHE A 274 2.28 2.50 5.08
N PHE A 275 2.66 2.24 3.82
CA PHE A 275 3.98 1.69 3.50
C PHE A 275 5.14 2.59 3.94
N TYR A 276 4.97 3.92 3.81
CA TYR A 276 5.94 4.89 4.32
C TYR A 276 6.09 4.83 5.85
N ARG A 277 4.99 4.73 6.60
CA ARG A 277 5.03 4.61 8.07
C ARG A 277 5.69 3.31 8.51
N CYS A 278 5.48 2.23 7.78
CA CYS A 278 6.13 0.94 8.01
C CYS A 278 7.61 0.96 7.65
N LYS A 279 8.07 1.90 6.81
CA LYS A 279 9.42 1.95 6.22
C LYS A 279 9.80 0.61 5.59
N GLY A 280 8.93 0.10 4.70
CA GLY A 280 9.09 -1.21 4.07
C GLY A 280 9.00 -2.35 5.09
N GLN A 281 10.02 -3.20 5.15
CA GLN A 281 10.05 -4.38 6.02
C GLN A 281 10.36 -4.07 7.50
N TRP A 282 10.60 -2.81 7.88
CA TRP A 282 11.11 -2.51 9.21
C TRP A 282 10.08 -2.65 10.32
N LYS A 283 8.92 -1.99 10.21
CA LYS A 283 7.88 -2.04 11.24
C LYS A 283 6.93 -3.21 11.03
N SER A 284 6.51 -3.81 12.14
CA SER A 284 5.39 -4.76 12.15
C SER A 284 4.08 -4.03 12.41
N PHE A 285 2.99 -4.66 11.98
CA PHE A 285 1.62 -4.22 12.21
C PHE A 285 0.70 -5.43 12.39
N TYR A 286 -0.52 -5.20 12.86
CA TYR A 286 -1.53 -6.25 12.92
C TYR A 286 -2.42 -6.20 11.69
N MET A 287 -2.77 -7.38 11.16
CA MET A 287 -3.64 -7.53 10.01
C MET A 287 -4.51 -8.78 10.15
N PRO A 288 -5.82 -8.70 9.84
CA PRO A 288 -6.68 -9.88 9.75
C PRO A 288 -6.22 -10.82 8.64
N THR A 289 -6.51 -12.09 8.79
CA THR A 289 -6.34 -13.09 7.71
C THR A 289 -7.31 -12.89 6.57
N TRP A 290 -8.38 -12.11 6.78
CA TRP A 290 -9.49 -11.86 5.86
C TRP A 290 -10.23 -13.13 5.40
N THR A 291 -10.04 -14.24 6.14
CA THR A 291 -10.71 -15.52 5.94
C THR A 291 -11.58 -15.87 7.14
N SER A 292 -12.64 -16.67 6.93
CA SER A 292 -13.46 -17.18 8.03
C SER A 292 -12.74 -18.36 8.69
N ASP A 293 -11.78 -18.06 9.56
CA ASP A 293 -10.91 -19.07 10.17
C ASP A 293 -11.62 -19.87 11.26
N ILE A 294 -12.52 -19.22 11.99
CA ILE A 294 -13.26 -19.84 13.07
C ILE A 294 -14.77 -19.70 12.82
N LYS A 295 -15.49 -20.78 12.99
CA LYS A 295 -16.97 -20.81 12.99
C LYS A 295 -17.44 -21.15 14.38
N LEU A 296 -18.32 -20.32 14.96
CA LEU A 296 -18.93 -20.61 16.24
C LEU A 296 -19.97 -21.72 16.11
N ALA A 297 -20.08 -22.56 17.14
CA ALA A 297 -21.11 -23.56 17.27
C ALA A 297 -22.37 -22.99 17.91
N ASP A 298 -22.20 -22.16 18.94
CA ASP A 298 -23.25 -21.57 19.76
C ASP A 298 -23.03 -20.08 19.97
N ASN A 299 -24.07 -19.38 20.37
CA ASN A 299 -23.99 -17.98 20.77
C ASN A 299 -23.18 -17.85 22.06
N ALA A 300 -22.40 -16.79 22.17
CA ALA A 300 -21.74 -16.40 23.40
C ALA A 300 -22.17 -14.97 23.79
N TYR A 301 -22.29 -14.72 25.09
CA TYR A 301 -22.88 -13.51 25.61
C TYR A 301 -21.87 -12.65 26.35
N ILE A 302 -22.20 -11.37 26.53
CA ILE A 302 -21.43 -10.45 27.37
C ILE A 302 -21.14 -11.07 28.72
N GLY A 303 -19.88 -11.04 29.15
CA GLY A 303 -19.44 -11.63 30.41
C GLY A 303 -18.93 -13.07 30.29
N ASP A 304 -19.20 -13.76 29.18
CA ASP A 304 -18.65 -15.09 28.96
C ASP A 304 -17.14 -15.03 28.76
N SER A 305 -16.42 -15.95 29.37
CA SER A 305 -14.96 -16.18 29.19
C SER A 305 -14.67 -17.42 28.33
N VAL A 306 -15.71 -18.00 27.75
CA VAL A 306 -15.63 -19.22 26.95
C VAL A 306 -16.55 -19.10 25.75
N MET A 307 -16.07 -19.55 24.60
CA MET A 307 -16.89 -19.75 23.40
C MET A 307 -16.64 -21.12 22.77
N TYR A 308 -17.54 -21.59 21.94
CA TYR A 308 -17.47 -22.92 21.33
C TYR A 308 -17.27 -22.80 19.82
N GLY A 309 -16.16 -23.37 19.33
CA GLY A 309 -15.89 -23.50 17.91
C GLY A 309 -16.51 -24.78 17.35
N LYS A 310 -17.11 -24.68 16.16
CA LYS A 310 -17.88 -25.74 15.50
C LYS A 310 -17.07 -27.02 15.23
N PHE A 311 -15.74 -26.91 15.11
CA PHE A 311 -14.89 -28.03 14.69
C PHE A 311 -13.85 -28.39 15.75
N GLU A 312 -13.61 -29.71 15.93
CA GLU A 312 -12.62 -30.24 16.85
C GLU A 312 -11.17 -29.94 16.47
N TYR A 313 -10.90 -29.79 15.17
CA TYR A 313 -9.52 -29.59 14.68
C TYR A 313 -8.94 -28.23 15.10
N TYR A 314 -9.75 -27.24 15.49
CA TYR A 314 -9.24 -25.99 16.03
C TYR A 314 -8.36 -26.23 17.26
N TYR A 315 -8.86 -27.00 18.25
CA TYR A 315 -8.09 -27.40 19.39
C TYR A 315 -6.83 -28.17 18.96
N ARG A 316 -6.96 -29.12 18.04
CA ARG A 316 -5.86 -30.01 17.65
C ARG A 316 -4.68 -29.25 17.02
N TYR A 317 -4.94 -28.23 16.17
CA TYR A 317 -3.92 -27.56 15.39
C TYR A 317 -3.56 -26.15 15.88
N TYR A 318 -4.43 -25.50 16.65
CA TYR A 318 -4.17 -24.14 17.11
C TYR A 318 -3.65 -24.04 18.55
N THR A 319 -3.81 -25.06 19.39
CA THR A 319 -3.36 -25.06 20.79
C THR A 319 -1.87 -24.76 20.93
N SER A 320 -1.04 -25.36 20.08
CA SER A 320 0.42 -25.21 20.11
C SER A 320 0.93 -24.03 19.27
N ASN A 321 0.04 -23.30 18.60
CA ASN A 321 0.43 -22.21 17.71
C ASN A 321 0.23 -20.85 18.40
N ASN A 322 1.32 -20.29 18.92
CA ASN A 322 1.29 -18.98 19.61
C ASN A 322 0.84 -17.82 18.72
N ARG A 323 0.94 -17.95 17.38
CA ARG A 323 0.49 -16.94 16.42
C ARG A 323 -1.03 -16.94 16.18
N ARG A 324 -1.76 -17.89 16.75
CA ARG A 324 -3.22 -18.06 16.60
C ARG A 324 -3.98 -17.79 17.90
N LYS A 325 -3.48 -16.85 18.70
CA LYS A 325 -4.10 -16.44 19.97
C LYS A 325 -4.95 -15.18 19.87
N LEU A 326 -4.85 -14.44 18.81
CA LEU A 326 -5.60 -13.20 18.62
C LEU A 326 -6.57 -13.35 17.47
N ILE A 327 -7.83 -13.01 17.70
CA ILE A 327 -8.87 -13.02 16.67
C ILE A 327 -9.59 -11.69 16.59
N ILE A 328 -10.14 -11.42 15.42
CA ILE A 328 -11.01 -10.29 15.16
C ILE A 328 -12.36 -10.81 14.66
N VAL A 329 -13.42 -10.32 15.25
CA VAL A 329 -14.81 -10.63 14.89
C VAL A 329 -15.36 -9.47 14.10
N PHE A 330 -15.83 -9.72 12.89
CA PHE A 330 -16.55 -8.76 12.06
C PHE A 330 -18.04 -9.04 12.17
N PHE A 331 -18.80 -8.02 12.53
CA PHE A 331 -20.26 -8.10 12.65
C PHE A 331 -20.95 -7.61 11.38
N GLU A 332 -22.20 -8.02 11.19
CA GLU A 332 -23.03 -7.58 10.05
C GLU A 332 -23.34 -6.08 10.09
N ASP A 333 -23.34 -5.46 11.28
CA ASP A 333 -23.52 -4.02 11.48
C ASP A 333 -22.28 -3.19 11.13
N GLY A 334 -21.21 -3.84 10.69
CA GLY A 334 -19.93 -3.21 10.32
C GLY A 334 -19.00 -2.95 11.52
N THR A 335 -19.42 -3.30 12.74
CA THR A 335 -18.55 -3.17 13.91
C THR A 335 -17.57 -4.35 14.01
N ILE A 336 -16.51 -4.17 14.80
CA ILE A 336 -15.49 -5.20 15.04
C ILE A 336 -15.22 -5.36 16.53
N GLN A 337 -14.78 -6.54 16.93
CA GLN A 337 -14.24 -6.81 18.26
C GLN A 337 -12.97 -7.63 18.16
N ILE A 338 -11.92 -7.22 18.88
CA ILE A 338 -10.67 -7.99 19.02
C ILE A 338 -10.76 -8.79 20.31
N ILE A 339 -10.41 -10.07 20.23
CA ILE A 339 -10.49 -11.01 21.34
C ILE A 339 -9.19 -11.79 21.42
N GLU A 340 -8.61 -11.89 22.63
CA GLU A 340 -7.44 -12.69 22.92
C GLU A 340 -7.85 -14.07 23.48
N ILE A 341 -7.28 -15.11 22.90
CA ILE A 341 -7.53 -16.50 23.28
C ILE A 341 -6.48 -16.96 24.29
N ALA A 342 -6.92 -17.35 25.47
CA ALA A 342 -6.07 -17.91 26.50
C ALA A 342 -5.68 -19.37 26.21
N GLY A 343 -6.59 -20.15 25.64
CA GLY A 343 -6.32 -21.53 25.32
C GLY A 343 -7.44 -22.27 24.61
N TRP A 344 -7.14 -23.47 24.21
CA TRP A 344 -8.04 -24.37 23.46
C TRP A 344 -8.11 -25.71 24.15
N THR A 345 -9.30 -26.28 24.24
CA THR A 345 -9.50 -27.66 24.69
C THR A 345 -10.56 -28.35 23.83
N VAL A 346 -10.63 -29.67 23.95
CA VAL A 346 -11.72 -30.42 23.32
C VAL A 346 -13.00 -30.22 24.13
N HIS A 347 -14.14 -30.09 23.43
CA HIS A 347 -15.44 -30.12 24.09
C HIS A 347 -15.79 -31.57 24.48
N GLU A 348 -16.63 -31.74 25.51
CA GLU A 348 -17.01 -33.04 26.09
C GLU A 348 -17.52 -34.08 25.07
N ASN A 349 -18.22 -33.62 24.01
CA ASN A 349 -18.68 -34.50 22.93
C ASN A 349 -17.63 -34.89 21.90
N GLY A 350 -16.38 -34.35 22.02
CA GLY A 350 -15.25 -34.64 21.14
C GLY A 350 -15.39 -34.09 19.72
N LYS A 351 -16.46 -33.34 19.40
CA LYS A 351 -16.74 -32.84 18.05
C LYS A 351 -16.55 -31.34 17.89
N MET A 352 -16.36 -30.61 18.99
CA MET A 352 -16.21 -29.15 19.02
C MET A 352 -14.97 -28.77 19.79
N SER A 353 -14.48 -27.57 19.56
CA SER A 353 -13.41 -26.94 20.33
C SER A 353 -14.00 -25.99 21.36
N LYS A 354 -13.51 -26.08 22.59
CA LYS A 354 -13.78 -25.10 23.64
C LYS A 354 -12.65 -24.08 23.67
N ILE A 355 -13.00 -22.84 23.55
CA ILE A 355 -12.07 -21.72 23.39
C ILE A 355 -12.16 -20.87 24.64
N TYR A 356 -11.08 -20.75 25.40
CA TYR A 356 -10.99 -19.90 26.56
C TYR A 356 -10.47 -18.54 26.18
N LEU A 357 -11.12 -17.51 26.67
CA LEU A 357 -10.78 -16.11 26.39
C LEU A 357 -9.91 -15.55 27.53
N GLN A 358 -8.99 -14.68 27.20
CA GLN A 358 -8.15 -13.99 28.19
C GLN A 358 -8.95 -12.99 29.02
N THR A 359 -9.93 -12.35 28.39
CA THR A 359 -10.87 -11.41 28.99
C THR A 359 -12.30 -11.80 28.66
N ALA A 360 -13.26 -11.49 29.54
CA ALA A 360 -14.67 -11.71 29.27
C ALA A 360 -15.15 -10.89 28.08
N LEU A 361 -16.12 -11.43 27.32
CA LEU A 361 -16.72 -10.79 26.16
C LEU A 361 -17.34 -9.43 26.53
N GLN A 362 -17.06 -8.42 25.74
CA GLN A 362 -17.65 -7.08 25.88
C GLN A 362 -18.89 -6.87 25.02
N LYS A 363 -19.11 -7.72 24.01
CA LYS A 363 -20.25 -7.71 23.10
C LYS A 363 -20.74 -9.14 22.89
N ASN A 364 -22.06 -9.28 22.66
CA ASN A 364 -22.66 -10.57 22.34
C ASN A 364 -22.13 -11.08 21.00
N LEU A 365 -21.71 -12.34 20.95
CA LEU A 365 -21.34 -13.05 19.73
C LEU A 365 -22.52 -13.92 19.28
N LEU A 366 -23.47 -13.34 18.58
CA LEU A 366 -24.61 -14.10 18.03
C LEU A 366 -24.23 -14.62 16.65
N VAL A 367 -24.32 -15.93 16.46
CA VAL A 367 -23.88 -16.62 15.22
C VAL A 367 -24.51 -16.00 13.96
N ASN A 368 -25.75 -15.54 14.04
CA ASN A 368 -26.47 -14.89 12.94
C ASN A 368 -26.10 -13.43 12.69
N GLN A 369 -25.33 -12.80 13.57
CA GLN A 369 -24.89 -11.40 13.44
C GLN A 369 -23.39 -11.31 13.13
N ILE A 370 -22.69 -12.43 13.07
CA ILE A 370 -21.26 -12.49 12.78
C ILE A 370 -21.07 -12.73 11.28
N LYS A 371 -20.44 -11.78 10.61
CA LYS A 371 -20.04 -11.90 9.22
C LYS A 371 -18.83 -12.83 9.07
N MET A 372 -17.83 -12.67 9.91
CA MET A 372 -16.58 -13.41 9.81
C MET A 372 -15.80 -13.34 11.11
N ILE A 373 -15.09 -14.43 11.46
CA ILE A 373 -14.07 -14.45 12.53
C ILE A 373 -12.74 -14.83 11.89
N SER A 374 -11.80 -13.90 11.91
CA SER A 374 -10.47 -14.07 11.34
C SER A 374 -9.41 -14.06 12.43
N PHE A 375 -8.29 -14.76 12.23
CA PHE A 375 -7.13 -14.49 13.06
C PHE A 375 -6.58 -13.10 12.80
N LEU A 376 -6.15 -12.41 13.84
CA LEU A 376 -5.43 -11.16 13.78
C LEU A 376 -3.94 -11.46 13.95
N CYS A 377 -3.20 -11.38 12.87
CA CYS A 377 -1.81 -11.78 12.82
C CYS A 377 -0.88 -10.57 12.89
N LYS A 378 0.22 -10.71 13.66
CA LYS A 378 1.31 -9.74 13.59
C LYS A 378 2.14 -10.04 12.34
N VAL A 379 2.22 -9.07 11.46
CA VAL A 379 2.87 -9.21 10.16
C VAL A 379 3.81 -8.04 9.89
N ARG A 380 4.64 -8.17 8.88
CA ARG A 380 5.40 -7.08 8.25
C ARG A 380 5.33 -7.21 6.74
N HIS A 381 5.62 -6.15 6.02
CA HIS A 381 5.85 -6.28 4.58
C HIS A 381 7.00 -7.26 4.30
N ASN A 382 6.85 -8.06 3.25
CA ASN A 382 7.88 -9.03 2.84
C ASN A 382 8.88 -8.44 1.83
N SER A 383 8.64 -7.22 1.36
CA SER A 383 9.52 -6.46 0.46
C SER A 383 9.71 -5.03 0.96
N ASP A 384 10.88 -4.47 0.72
CA ASP A 384 11.15 -3.04 0.88
C ASP A 384 10.62 -2.20 -0.29
N THR A 385 10.06 -2.86 -1.31
CA THR A 385 9.57 -2.24 -2.53
C THR A 385 8.06 -2.38 -2.63
N MET A 386 7.38 -1.27 -2.91
CA MET A 386 5.96 -1.25 -3.26
C MET A 386 5.80 -0.61 -4.63
N THR A 387 5.05 -1.29 -5.50
CA THR A 387 4.79 -0.83 -6.86
C THR A 387 3.31 -0.52 -7.03
N THR A 388 3.02 0.71 -7.50
CA THR A 388 1.69 1.18 -7.88
C THR A 388 1.61 1.22 -9.39
N SER A 389 0.66 0.51 -9.99
CA SER A 389 0.41 0.53 -11.43
C SER A 389 -0.84 1.35 -11.70
N TYR A 390 -0.68 2.51 -12.32
CA TYR A 390 -1.78 3.41 -12.66
C TYR A 390 -2.40 2.99 -14.00
N GLU A 391 -3.71 2.81 -14.00
CA GLU A 391 -4.51 2.55 -15.21
C GLU A 391 -5.04 3.86 -15.78
N THR A 392 -5.38 4.79 -14.90
CA THR A 392 -5.75 6.17 -15.21
C THR A 392 -5.12 7.11 -14.18
N ASN A 393 -5.36 8.42 -14.29
CA ASN A 393 -4.96 9.37 -13.24
C ASN A 393 -5.75 9.22 -11.93
N GLU A 394 -6.89 8.50 -11.96
CA GLU A 394 -7.81 8.32 -10.82
C GLU A 394 -7.82 6.89 -10.29
N THR A 395 -7.30 5.92 -11.04
CA THR A 395 -7.37 4.50 -10.67
C THR A 395 -6.02 3.80 -10.81
N ALA A 396 -5.72 2.94 -9.85
CA ALA A 396 -4.50 2.12 -9.88
C ALA A 396 -4.71 0.76 -9.22
N SER A 397 -3.71 -0.08 -9.38
CA SER A 397 -3.59 -1.36 -8.67
C SER A 397 -2.26 -1.40 -7.90
N ILE A 398 -2.30 -2.04 -6.73
CA ILE A 398 -1.15 -2.25 -5.85
C ILE A 398 -1.14 -3.71 -5.41
N THR A 399 0.03 -4.33 -5.47
CA THR A 399 0.25 -5.67 -4.90
C THR A 399 1.40 -5.60 -3.91
N PHE A 400 1.22 -6.16 -2.74
CA PHE A 400 2.30 -6.36 -1.79
C PHE A 400 2.17 -7.68 -1.04
N GLU A 401 3.29 -8.17 -0.56
CA GLU A 401 3.35 -9.37 0.26
C GLU A 401 3.56 -9.01 1.73
N VAL A 402 2.94 -9.79 2.60
CA VAL A 402 3.16 -9.74 4.05
C VAL A 402 3.66 -11.08 4.58
N LYS A 403 4.53 -11.02 5.57
CA LYS A 403 5.09 -12.17 6.27
C LYS A 403 4.70 -12.12 7.74
N GLU A 404 4.18 -13.23 8.28
CA GLU A 404 3.93 -13.36 9.71
C GLU A 404 5.25 -13.34 10.49
N VAL A 405 5.27 -12.60 11.58
CA VAL A 405 6.41 -12.50 12.50
C VAL A 405 5.99 -12.88 13.93
N ASP A 406 6.95 -13.30 14.74
CA ASP A 406 6.70 -13.57 16.14
C ASP A 406 6.40 -12.27 16.90
N GLY A 407 5.43 -12.36 17.82
CA GLY A 407 4.98 -11.26 18.64
C GLY A 407 5.85 -11.06 19.87
#